data_3c751b655db6a3f9ea9605acfffeb22d
#
_entry.id   3c751b655db6a3f9ea9605acfffeb22d
#
_cell.length_a   1.000
_cell.length_b   1.000
_cell.length_c   1.000
_cell.angle_alpha   90.00
_cell.angle_beta   90.00
_cell.angle_gamma   90.00
#
_symmetry.space_group_name_H-M   'P 1'
#
loop_
_entity.id
_entity.type
_entity.pdbx_description
1 polymer ?
#
loop_
_entity_poly.entity_id
_entity_poly.type
_entity_poly.pdbx_seq_one_letter_code
_entity_poly.pdbx_strand_id
1 'polypeptide(L)'
;MSETTKTTIVPRNILFPFILLATCFAMWGLSNNMTDPLVKAFLKIFPELSTAQTALIQNAFYGAYFVLAIPGAVIAHKFGYKKGVLAGLGIYILGGLLFYPASLMLQFSPFLFAFFVLAGGLSILETNANPYIIAMGPEETATRRLNLAQSFNPVGSLIGLFLCKFAILTKLEVVNQKITEGMAAEEVKALQVEQLNIVMTPYFIAALVLIVLWILIATNKNMPTVKEGDANQTNVGSTVKFLFTKANYLFAVVAMFFYVGAQIAVWTYTFHYITGQLGIEDSEAMNYHIIAIILFSVSRWMFTGLMAFFKPSTLLAFASFVAILCSLGVIYGGDIAFDGYIPFVGPAPFTMGIVCLILTSVCMSLMFPTIFGLGSRGLGTATKLGASGLIMAILGGALLPLLQGKLIDVFGGETAMGPAAAKSYVVPLVCFVVAFAYGVYARFTEPTEPVAT
;
A
#
# COMPACT_ATOMS: atom_id res chain seq x y z
N MET A 1 30.44 35.16 -1.47
CA MET A 1 30.31 33.69 -1.48
C MET A 1 29.17 33.39 -0.53
N SER A 2 27.96 33.14 -1.08
CA SER A 2 26.80 32.72 -0.29
C SER A 2 27.00 31.24 0.06
N GLU A 3 27.12 30.93 1.35
CA GLU A 3 27.05 29.57 1.84
C GLU A 3 25.71 28.98 1.42
N THR A 4 25.73 28.08 0.44
CA THR A 4 24.57 27.25 0.09
C THR A 4 24.33 26.29 1.27
N THR A 5 23.52 26.71 2.22
CA THR A 5 23.02 25.85 3.29
C THR A 5 22.27 24.70 2.64
N LYS A 6 22.89 23.50 2.61
CA LYS A 6 22.24 22.26 2.18
C LYS A 6 20.95 22.12 2.97
N THR A 7 19.81 22.26 2.31
CA THR A 7 18.49 22.08 2.92
C THR A 7 18.36 20.64 3.42
N THR A 8 18.39 20.48 4.74
CA THR A 8 18.27 19.15 5.37
C THR A 8 16.87 18.58 5.13
N ILE A 9 16.78 17.31 4.68
CA ILE A 9 15.50 16.62 4.43
C ILE A 9 14.67 16.57 5.71
N VAL A 10 15.30 16.23 6.83
CA VAL A 10 14.70 16.16 8.16
C VAL A 10 15.59 16.96 9.12
N PRO A 11 15.12 18.12 9.63
CA PRO A 11 15.80 18.87 10.65
C PRO A 11 16.06 18.04 11.92
N ARG A 12 17.21 18.22 12.56
CA ARG A 12 17.61 17.42 13.75
C ARG A 12 16.61 17.49 14.90
N ASN A 13 15.98 18.65 15.12
CA ASN A 13 15.01 18.88 16.18
C ASN A 13 13.70 18.11 16.02
N ILE A 14 13.39 17.62 14.80
CA ILE A 14 12.18 16.85 14.50
C ILE A 14 12.50 15.41 14.08
N LEU A 15 13.75 14.97 14.19
CA LEU A 15 14.17 13.64 13.77
C LEU A 15 13.40 12.53 14.53
N PHE A 16 13.24 12.65 15.83
CA PHE A 16 12.50 11.67 16.63
C PHE A 16 11.01 11.61 16.28
N PRO A 17 10.26 12.75 16.21
CA PRO A 17 8.91 12.77 15.63
C PRO A 17 8.81 12.13 14.24
N PHE A 18 9.77 12.40 13.36
CA PHE A 18 9.81 11.81 12.02
C PHE A 18 9.95 10.28 12.07
N ILE A 19 10.85 9.75 12.92
CA ILE A 19 11.02 8.31 13.10
C ILE A 19 9.73 7.66 13.60
N LEU A 20 9.03 8.27 14.56
CA LEU A 20 7.75 7.75 15.04
C LEU A 20 6.70 7.65 13.92
N LEU A 21 6.60 8.66 13.05
CA LEU A 21 5.68 8.63 11.92
C LEU A 21 6.14 7.64 10.84
N ALA A 22 7.45 7.53 10.58
CA ALA A 22 8.00 6.53 9.67
C ALA A 22 7.69 5.09 10.16
N THR A 23 7.72 4.86 11.48
CA THR A 23 7.31 3.58 12.08
C THR A 23 5.82 3.31 11.86
N CYS A 24 4.95 4.33 11.86
CA CYS A 24 3.54 4.14 11.49
C CYS A 24 3.40 3.56 10.07
N PHE A 25 4.21 4.03 9.10
CA PHE A 25 4.20 3.48 7.75
C PHE A 25 4.74 2.05 7.68
N ALA A 26 5.72 1.68 8.50
CA ALA A 26 6.16 0.30 8.62
C ALA A 26 5.05 -0.61 9.17
N MET A 27 4.35 -0.18 10.22
CA MET A 27 3.22 -0.91 10.78
C MET A 27 2.05 -1.04 9.80
N TRP A 28 1.82 -0.02 8.97
CA TRP A 28 0.86 -0.08 7.87
C TRP A 28 1.24 -1.16 6.85
N GLY A 29 2.50 -1.15 6.39
CA GLY A 29 2.99 -2.15 5.43
C GLY A 29 2.90 -3.59 5.97
N LEU A 30 3.21 -3.79 7.25
CA LEU A 30 3.09 -5.07 7.93
C LEU A 30 1.65 -5.60 7.86
N SER A 31 0.68 -4.82 8.27
CA SER A 31 -0.73 -5.26 8.30
C SER A 31 -1.33 -5.47 6.91
N ASN A 32 -0.99 -4.61 5.94
CA ASN A 32 -1.48 -4.73 4.59
C ASN A 32 -1.07 -6.05 3.94
N ASN A 33 0.20 -6.46 4.12
CA ASN A 33 0.70 -7.70 3.53
C ASN A 33 0.33 -8.98 4.32
N MET A 34 -0.24 -8.84 5.51
CA MET A 34 -0.83 -9.97 6.24
C MET A 34 -2.26 -10.26 5.78
N THR A 35 -2.94 -9.35 5.07
CA THR A 35 -4.36 -9.46 4.72
C THR A 35 -4.61 -10.51 3.63
N ASP A 36 -3.82 -10.54 2.54
CA ASP A 36 -4.03 -11.48 1.43
C ASP A 36 -3.84 -12.96 1.83
N PRO A 37 -2.76 -13.33 2.57
CA PRO A 37 -2.63 -14.68 3.09
C PRO A 37 -3.74 -15.08 4.06
N LEU A 38 -4.29 -14.10 4.78
CA LEU A 38 -5.39 -14.34 5.71
C LEU A 38 -6.68 -14.72 4.98
N VAL A 39 -6.97 -14.15 3.81
CA VAL A 39 -8.09 -14.59 2.96
C VAL A 39 -7.99 -16.08 2.65
N LYS A 40 -6.79 -16.55 2.26
CA LYS A 40 -6.53 -17.99 2.01
C LYS A 40 -6.70 -18.84 3.29
N ALA A 41 -6.29 -18.31 4.45
CA ALA A 41 -6.49 -18.99 5.72
C ALA A 41 -7.97 -19.13 6.08
N PHE A 42 -8.77 -18.07 5.87
CA PHE A 42 -10.22 -18.13 6.15
C PHE A 42 -10.97 -19.13 5.26
N LEU A 43 -10.60 -19.29 3.98
CA LEU A 43 -11.17 -20.32 3.11
C LEU A 43 -10.91 -21.76 3.64
N LYS A 44 -9.78 -21.96 4.34
CA LYS A 44 -9.47 -23.26 4.95
C LYS A 44 -10.19 -23.48 6.28
N ILE A 45 -10.38 -22.39 7.07
CA ILE A 45 -11.02 -22.45 8.40
C ILE A 45 -12.54 -22.50 8.28
N PHE A 46 -13.11 -21.83 7.28
CA PHE A 46 -14.54 -21.76 7.00
C PHE A 46 -14.82 -22.29 5.58
N PRO A 47 -14.83 -23.63 5.38
CA PRO A 47 -15.00 -24.22 4.05
C PRO A 47 -16.37 -23.95 3.41
N GLU A 48 -17.36 -23.50 4.21
CA GLU A 48 -18.67 -23.07 3.73
C GLU A 48 -18.66 -21.70 3.03
N LEU A 49 -17.56 -20.92 3.13
CA LEU A 49 -17.47 -19.62 2.48
C LEU A 49 -17.30 -19.75 0.98
N SER A 50 -18.14 -19.05 0.24
CA SER A 50 -17.94 -18.88 -1.20
C SER A 50 -16.78 -17.90 -1.48
N THR A 51 -16.18 -18.00 -2.67
CA THR A 51 -15.15 -17.05 -3.14
C THR A 51 -15.66 -15.60 -3.13
N ALA A 52 -16.96 -15.41 -3.41
CA ALA A 52 -17.59 -14.07 -3.34
C ALA A 52 -17.63 -13.52 -1.90
N GLN A 53 -17.84 -14.37 -0.90
CA GLN A 53 -17.85 -13.96 0.50
C GLN A 53 -16.44 -13.58 0.99
N THR A 54 -15.40 -14.31 0.56
CA THR A 54 -14.02 -13.96 0.91
C THR A 54 -13.57 -12.66 0.26
N ALA A 55 -14.05 -12.33 -0.94
CA ALA A 55 -13.80 -11.04 -1.59
C ALA A 55 -14.37 -9.85 -0.77
N LEU A 56 -15.35 -10.09 0.14
CA LEU A 56 -15.84 -9.05 1.05
C LEU A 56 -14.77 -8.51 1.98
N ILE A 57 -13.71 -9.27 2.27
CA ILE A 57 -12.57 -8.77 3.07
C ILE A 57 -11.90 -7.59 2.36
N GLN A 58 -11.60 -7.74 1.06
CA GLN A 58 -11.02 -6.65 0.27
C GLN A 58 -12.00 -5.47 0.13
N ASN A 59 -13.29 -5.76 -0.08
CA ASN A 59 -14.31 -4.72 -0.14
C ASN A 59 -14.45 -3.97 1.19
N ALA A 60 -14.38 -4.66 2.33
CA ALA A 60 -14.40 -4.04 3.65
C ALA A 60 -13.17 -3.15 3.84
N PHE A 61 -11.99 -3.62 3.42
CA PHE A 61 -10.73 -2.88 3.52
C PHE A 61 -10.77 -1.59 2.68
N TYR A 62 -10.97 -1.70 1.36
CA TYR A 62 -10.98 -0.53 0.47
C TYR A 62 -12.20 0.38 0.67
N GLY A 63 -13.36 -0.19 1.05
CA GLY A 63 -14.55 0.57 1.42
C GLY A 63 -14.31 1.42 2.67
N ALA A 64 -13.64 0.88 3.69
CA ALA A 64 -13.25 1.65 4.86
C ALA A 64 -12.29 2.80 4.50
N TYR A 65 -11.32 2.55 3.62
CA TYR A 65 -10.41 3.59 3.12
C TYR A 65 -11.17 4.74 2.46
N PHE A 66 -12.13 4.42 1.60
CA PHE A 66 -12.93 5.43 0.91
C PHE A 66 -13.80 6.24 1.87
N VAL A 67 -14.52 5.57 2.78
CA VAL A 67 -15.49 6.23 3.66
C VAL A 67 -14.82 7.02 4.78
N LEU A 68 -13.75 6.47 5.39
CA LEU A 68 -13.16 7.03 6.61
C LEU A 68 -12.02 8.04 6.37
N ALA A 69 -11.57 8.23 5.11
CA ALA A 69 -10.63 9.29 4.76
C ALA A 69 -11.20 10.69 5.05
N ILE A 70 -12.49 10.93 4.77
CA ILE A 70 -13.15 12.23 5.05
C ILE A 70 -13.22 12.51 6.55
N PRO A 71 -13.76 11.62 7.42
CA PRO A 71 -13.66 11.78 8.86
C PRO A 71 -12.24 12.04 9.36
N GLY A 72 -11.24 11.32 8.81
CA GLY A 72 -9.82 11.53 9.11
C GLY A 72 -9.36 12.97 8.83
N ALA A 73 -9.72 13.51 7.67
CA ALA A 73 -9.40 14.88 7.29
C ALA A 73 -10.13 15.93 8.16
N VAL A 74 -11.37 15.66 8.54
CA VAL A 74 -12.13 16.53 9.46
C VAL A 74 -11.47 16.57 10.84
N ILE A 75 -10.96 15.43 11.34
CA ILE A 75 -10.20 15.39 12.60
C ILE A 75 -8.92 16.23 12.47
N ALA A 76 -8.17 16.09 11.36
CA ALA A 76 -6.99 16.90 11.08
C ALA A 76 -7.30 18.39 11.05
N HIS A 77 -8.42 18.76 10.42
CA HIS A 77 -8.84 20.15 10.27
C HIS A 77 -9.19 20.77 11.62
N LYS A 78 -9.96 20.06 12.46
CA LYS A 78 -10.43 20.58 13.76
C LYS A 78 -9.40 20.48 14.88
N PHE A 79 -8.58 19.44 14.90
CA PHE A 79 -7.76 19.08 16.05
C PHE A 79 -6.25 19.01 15.74
N GLY A 80 -5.86 19.21 14.48
CA GLY A 80 -4.48 19.11 14.01
C GLY A 80 -4.01 17.69 13.72
N TYR A 81 -2.91 17.58 12.99
CA TYR A 81 -2.37 16.31 12.49
C TYR A 81 -2.01 15.31 13.60
N LYS A 82 -1.40 15.79 14.71
CA LYS A 82 -1.02 14.90 15.82
C LYS A 82 -2.23 14.14 16.36
N LYS A 83 -3.34 14.85 16.60
CA LYS A 83 -4.58 14.22 17.10
C LYS A 83 -5.22 13.31 16.05
N GLY A 84 -5.11 13.67 14.75
CA GLY A 84 -5.56 12.83 13.66
C GLY A 84 -4.78 11.50 13.59
N VAL A 85 -3.45 11.55 13.71
CA VAL A 85 -2.60 10.35 13.78
C VAL A 85 -2.96 9.48 14.99
N LEU A 86 -3.13 10.09 16.18
CA LEU A 86 -3.51 9.37 17.39
C LEU A 86 -4.90 8.72 17.27
N ALA A 87 -5.87 9.40 16.64
CA ALA A 87 -7.20 8.85 16.39
C ALA A 87 -7.11 7.65 15.42
N GLY A 88 -6.38 7.79 14.31
CA GLY A 88 -6.15 6.71 13.35
C GLY A 88 -5.48 5.49 13.99
N LEU A 89 -4.39 5.70 14.74
CA LEU A 89 -3.72 4.63 15.47
C LEU A 89 -4.64 3.98 16.51
N GLY A 90 -5.45 4.76 17.25
CA GLY A 90 -6.38 4.24 18.25
C GLY A 90 -7.44 3.33 17.64
N ILE A 91 -8.02 3.73 16.49
CA ILE A 91 -8.99 2.90 15.75
C ILE A 91 -8.29 1.67 15.14
N TYR A 92 -7.07 1.81 14.64
CA TYR A 92 -6.28 0.70 14.13
C TYR A 92 -5.99 -0.34 15.23
N ILE A 93 -5.57 0.10 16.43
CA ILE A 93 -5.39 -0.75 17.61
C ILE A 93 -6.69 -1.46 17.96
N LEU A 94 -7.81 -0.72 18.01
CA LEU A 94 -9.12 -1.29 18.29
C LEU A 94 -9.48 -2.39 17.29
N GLY A 95 -9.28 -2.15 15.98
CA GLY A 95 -9.49 -3.15 14.93
C GLY A 95 -8.65 -4.41 15.17
N GLY A 96 -7.36 -4.26 15.48
CA GLY A 96 -6.46 -5.39 15.81
C GLY A 96 -6.89 -6.17 17.05
N LEU A 97 -7.39 -5.49 18.09
CA LEU A 97 -7.90 -6.14 19.30
C LEU A 97 -9.26 -6.83 19.10
N LEU A 98 -10.09 -6.33 18.18
CA LEU A 98 -11.41 -6.92 17.86
C LEU A 98 -11.28 -8.31 17.20
N PHE A 99 -10.13 -8.67 16.63
CA PHE A 99 -9.93 -10.02 16.13
C PHE A 99 -10.01 -11.09 17.23
N TYR A 100 -9.62 -10.77 18.45
CA TYR A 100 -9.70 -11.71 19.55
C TYR A 100 -11.14 -12.11 19.89
N PRO A 101 -12.08 -11.20 20.23
CA PRO A 101 -13.48 -11.58 20.44
C PRO A 101 -14.12 -12.19 19.19
N ALA A 102 -13.74 -11.77 17.98
CA ALA A 102 -14.21 -12.38 16.73
C ALA A 102 -13.84 -13.87 16.64
N SER A 103 -12.63 -14.25 17.09
CA SER A 103 -12.19 -15.65 17.09
C SER A 103 -13.01 -16.55 18.02
N LEU A 104 -13.55 -15.99 19.10
CA LEU A 104 -14.39 -16.73 20.04
C LEU A 104 -15.82 -17.00 19.51
N MET A 105 -16.27 -16.19 18.54
CA MET A 105 -17.61 -16.32 17.96
C MET A 105 -17.68 -17.39 16.86
N LEU A 106 -16.55 -17.85 16.32
CA LEU A 106 -16.44 -18.85 15.25
C LEU A 106 -17.32 -18.53 14.05
N GLN A 107 -17.46 -17.26 13.71
CA GLN A 107 -18.24 -16.75 12.58
C GLN A 107 -17.40 -15.79 11.74
N PHE A 108 -17.68 -15.74 10.45
CA PHE A 108 -16.91 -14.89 9.52
C PHE A 108 -17.24 -13.39 9.65
N SER A 109 -18.52 -13.05 9.91
CA SER A 109 -18.97 -11.65 9.94
C SER A 109 -18.27 -10.76 10.98
N PRO A 110 -17.97 -11.21 12.23
CA PRO A 110 -17.18 -10.42 13.18
C PRO A 110 -15.77 -10.08 12.69
N PHE A 111 -15.15 -10.96 11.91
CA PHE A 111 -13.85 -10.69 11.32
C PHE A 111 -13.92 -9.61 10.25
N LEU A 112 -14.96 -9.60 9.40
CA LEU A 112 -15.19 -8.52 8.44
C LEU A 112 -15.33 -7.17 9.13
N PHE A 113 -16.05 -7.12 10.26
CA PHE A 113 -16.17 -5.90 11.04
C PHE A 113 -14.84 -5.46 11.63
N ALA A 114 -14.06 -6.40 12.20
CA ALA A 114 -12.72 -6.11 12.71
C ALA A 114 -11.79 -5.57 11.61
N PHE A 115 -11.84 -6.15 10.40
CA PHE A 115 -11.11 -5.65 9.23
C PHE A 115 -11.55 -4.25 8.82
N PHE A 116 -12.85 -3.99 8.78
CA PHE A 116 -13.37 -2.67 8.45
C PHE A 116 -12.87 -1.61 9.45
N VAL A 117 -12.90 -1.91 10.75
CA VAL A 117 -12.40 -1.01 11.80
C VAL A 117 -10.89 -0.81 11.67
N LEU A 118 -10.13 -1.89 11.45
CA LEU A 118 -8.68 -1.84 11.26
C LEU A 118 -8.31 -0.97 10.05
N ALA A 119 -8.92 -1.22 8.89
CA ALA A 119 -8.68 -0.48 7.66
C ALA A 119 -9.13 0.99 7.78
N GLY A 120 -10.20 1.23 8.52
CA GLY A 120 -10.65 2.58 8.84
C GLY A 120 -9.63 3.36 9.68
N GLY A 121 -9.03 2.71 10.66
CA GLY A 121 -7.91 3.27 11.42
C GLY A 121 -6.71 3.61 10.53
N LEU A 122 -6.36 2.73 9.60
CA LEU A 122 -5.30 2.94 8.61
C LEU A 122 -5.62 4.12 7.69
N SER A 123 -6.86 4.23 7.18
CA SER A 123 -7.29 5.33 6.33
C SER A 123 -7.16 6.69 7.03
N ILE A 124 -7.63 6.79 8.29
CA ILE A 124 -7.49 7.99 9.10
C ILE A 124 -6.03 8.30 9.38
N LEU A 125 -5.23 7.28 9.69
CA LEU A 125 -3.79 7.42 9.93
C LEU A 125 -3.08 7.99 8.70
N GLU A 126 -3.28 7.42 7.51
CA GLU A 126 -2.64 7.87 6.29
C GLU A 126 -3.07 9.27 5.85
N THR A 127 -4.37 9.57 5.98
CA THR A 127 -4.92 10.90 5.69
C THR A 127 -4.24 11.98 6.54
N ASN A 128 -3.74 11.63 7.72
CA ASN A 128 -3.07 12.55 8.63
C ASN A 128 -1.55 12.48 8.57
N ALA A 129 -0.97 11.28 8.51
CA ALA A 129 0.48 11.09 8.57
C ALA A 129 1.20 11.60 7.32
N ASN A 130 0.65 11.37 6.11
CA ASN A 130 1.25 11.84 4.86
C ASN A 130 1.41 13.37 4.83
N PRO A 131 0.33 14.18 5.00
CA PRO A 131 0.48 15.63 5.01
C PRO A 131 1.25 16.14 6.23
N TYR A 132 1.22 15.42 7.35
CA TYR A 132 2.03 15.79 8.52
C TYR A 132 3.53 15.72 8.21
N ILE A 133 3.99 14.64 7.58
CA ILE A 133 5.37 14.49 7.11
C ILE A 133 5.74 15.62 6.12
N ILE A 134 4.85 15.94 5.17
CA ILE A 134 5.05 17.06 4.23
C ILE A 134 5.25 18.37 4.98
N ALA A 135 4.46 18.63 6.01
CA ALA A 135 4.48 19.86 6.78
C ALA A 135 5.63 19.97 7.81
N MET A 136 6.39 18.89 8.05
CA MET A 136 7.48 18.87 9.06
C MET A 136 8.75 19.62 8.68
N GLY A 137 8.86 20.19 7.50
CA GLY A 137 10.07 20.87 7.08
C GLY A 137 9.87 21.70 5.81
N PRO A 138 10.96 22.15 5.17
CA PRO A 138 10.91 22.98 3.98
C PRO A 138 10.07 22.36 2.85
N GLU A 139 9.34 23.19 2.10
CA GLU A 139 8.46 22.75 1.02
C GLU A 139 9.26 22.14 -0.13
N GLU A 140 10.47 22.61 -0.39
CA GLU A 140 11.37 22.13 -1.46
C GLU A 140 11.73 20.65 -1.28
N THR A 141 11.87 20.20 -0.02
CA THR A 141 12.18 18.78 0.29
C THR A 141 10.96 17.96 0.68
N ALA A 142 9.75 18.51 0.63
CA ALA A 142 8.54 17.88 1.13
C ALA A 142 8.24 16.50 0.48
N THR A 143 8.27 16.42 -0.86
CA THR A 143 8.03 15.17 -1.58
C THR A 143 9.12 14.13 -1.30
N ARG A 144 10.40 14.55 -1.22
CA ARG A 144 11.53 13.67 -0.88
C ARG A 144 11.41 13.17 0.55
N ARG A 145 11.01 14.02 1.50
CA ARG A 145 10.78 13.68 2.90
C ARG A 145 9.65 12.67 3.05
N LEU A 146 8.57 12.82 2.30
CA LEU A 146 7.47 11.85 2.27
C LEU A 146 7.94 10.50 1.69
N ASN A 147 8.70 10.49 0.59
CA ASN A 147 9.29 9.28 0.03
C ASN A 147 10.19 8.57 1.05
N LEU A 148 11.01 9.32 1.80
CA LEU A 148 11.85 8.76 2.86
C LEU A 148 11.02 8.10 3.96
N ALA A 149 9.98 8.75 4.47
CA ALA A 149 9.10 8.17 5.49
C ALA A 149 8.39 6.92 4.97
N GLN A 150 7.87 6.98 3.76
CA GLN A 150 7.19 5.87 3.09
C GLN A 150 8.13 4.72 2.69
N SER A 151 9.47 4.93 2.71
CA SER A 151 10.43 3.84 2.46
C SER A 151 10.47 2.80 3.58
N PHE A 152 9.91 3.10 4.73
CA PHE A 152 9.74 2.12 5.82
C PHE A 152 8.52 1.20 5.62
N ASN A 153 7.55 1.60 4.80
CA ASN A 153 6.39 0.78 4.48
C ASN A 153 6.76 -0.58 3.86
N PRO A 154 7.58 -0.69 2.80
CA PRO A 154 8.00 -1.98 2.26
C PRO A 154 8.80 -2.83 3.23
N VAL A 155 9.54 -2.21 4.17
CA VAL A 155 10.23 -2.95 5.23
C VAL A 155 9.21 -3.65 6.12
N GLY A 156 8.15 -2.93 6.54
CA GLY A 156 7.02 -3.52 7.25
C GLY A 156 6.33 -4.62 6.45
N SER A 157 6.15 -4.40 5.15
CA SER A 157 5.56 -5.39 4.21
C SER A 157 6.34 -6.70 4.19
N LEU A 158 7.66 -6.64 4.12
CA LEU A 158 8.52 -7.83 4.17
C LEU A 158 8.41 -8.54 5.51
N ILE A 159 8.42 -7.81 6.62
CA ILE A 159 8.21 -8.39 7.96
C ILE A 159 6.84 -9.07 8.02
N GLY A 160 5.77 -8.43 7.53
CA GLY A 160 4.43 -8.98 7.47
C GLY A 160 4.36 -10.28 6.66
N LEU A 161 5.01 -10.31 5.51
CA LEU A 161 5.09 -11.51 4.65
C LEU A 161 5.79 -12.69 5.36
N PHE A 162 6.92 -12.43 6.03
CA PHE A 162 7.63 -13.45 6.80
C PHE A 162 6.81 -13.92 8.01
N LEU A 163 6.19 -13.00 8.76
CA LEU A 163 5.30 -13.37 9.86
C LEU A 163 4.15 -14.24 9.36
N CYS A 164 3.54 -13.88 8.23
CA CYS A 164 2.48 -14.68 7.65
C CYS A 164 2.94 -16.08 7.27
N LYS A 165 4.07 -16.20 6.59
CA LYS A 165 4.63 -17.49 6.18
C LYS A 165 4.94 -18.38 7.40
N PHE A 166 5.71 -17.88 8.35
CA PHE A 166 6.25 -18.70 9.44
C PHE A 166 5.35 -18.77 10.67
N ALA A 167 4.64 -17.72 11.01
CA ALA A 167 3.80 -17.69 12.21
C ALA A 167 2.34 -18.12 11.94
N ILE A 168 1.87 -18.02 10.69
CA ILE A 168 0.48 -18.36 10.33
C ILE A 168 0.45 -19.60 9.45
N LEU A 169 0.89 -19.49 8.18
CA LEU A 169 0.65 -20.55 7.18
C LEU A 169 1.28 -21.88 7.56
N THR A 170 2.55 -21.90 7.98
CA THR A 170 3.24 -23.14 8.39
C THR A 170 2.54 -23.82 9.57
N LYS A 171 2.09 -23.03 10.56
CA LYS A 171 1.38 -23.58 11.72
C LYS A 171 -0.01 -24.06 11.37
N LEU A 172 -0.74 -23.33 10.51
CA LEU A 172 -2.05 -23.76 10.02
C LEU A 172 -1.98 -25.08 9.26
N GLU A 173 -0.92 -25.29 8.47
CA GLU A 173 -0.74 -26.52 7.72
C GLU A 173 -0.60 -27.73 8.65
N VAL A 174 0.15 -27.60 9.75
CA VAL A 174 0.27 -28.63 10.78
C VAL A 174 -1.07 -28.94 11.44
N VAL A 175 -1.89 -27.92 11.71
CA VAL A 175 -3.22 -28.14 12.31
C VAL A 175 -4.18 -28.75 11.30
N ASN A 176 -4.13 -28.30 10.02
CA ASN A 176 -4.97 -28.87 8.97
C ASN A 176 -4.71 -30.37 8.74
N GLN A 177 -3.47 -30.82 8.88
CA GLN A 177 -3.12 -32.25 8.76
C GLN A 177 -3.74 -33.13 9.88
N LYS A 178 -4.17 -32.53 10.98
CA LYS A 178 -4.87 -33.25 12.08
C LYS A 178 -6.35 -33.49 11.74
N ILE A 179 -6.92 -32.77 10.78
CA ILE A 179 -8.33 -32.89 10.38
C ILE A 179 -8.47 -34.10 9.49
N THR A 180 -9.19 -35.12 9.96
CA THR A 180 -9.44 -36.38 9.22
C THR A 180 -10.95 -36.59 9.03
N GLU A 181 -11.32 -37.35 7.98
CA GLU A 181 -12.69 -37.70 7.73
C GLU A 181 -13.26 -38.54 8.89
N GLY A 182 -14.44 -38.18 9.39
CA GLY A 182 -15.12 -38.88 10.48
C GLY A 182 -14.83 -38.35 11.90
N MET A 183 -14.11 -37.24 12.03
CA MET A 183 -13.92 -36.59 13.34
C MET A 183 -15.25 -36.09 13.95
N ALA A 184 -15.36 -36.18 15.27
CA ALA A 184 -16.50 -35.62 16.00
C ALA A 184 -16.59 -34.09 15.81
N ALA A 185 -17.81 -33.54 15.75
CA ALA A 185 -18.00 -32.10 15.52
C ALA A 185 -17.34 -31.21 16.60
N GLU A 186 -17.23 -31.70 17.83
CA GLU A 186 -16.53 -31.00 18.92
C GLU A 186 -15.02 -30.94 18.70
N GLU A 187 -14.41 -31.99 18.17
CA GLU A 187 -12.98 -32.05 17.86
C GLU A 187 -12.65 -31.12 16.69
N VAL A 188 -13.47 -31.11 15.62
CA VAL A 188 -13.33 -30.17 14.50
C VAL A 188 -13.41 -28.73 15.01
N LYS A 189 -14.38 -28.43 15.87
CA LYS A 189 -14.54 -27.10 16.47
C LYS A 189 -13.33 -26.69 17.32
N ALA A 190 -12.74 -27.60 18.06
CA ALA A 190 -11.53 -27.35 18.84
C ALA A 190 -10.34 -26.99 17.92
N LEU A 191 -10.19 -27.71 16.80
CA LEU A 191 -9.16 -27.41 15.80
C LEU A 191 -9.42 -26.07 15.09
N GLN A 192 -10.65 -25.71 14.81
CA GLN A 192 -11.00 -24.38 14.27
C GLN A 192 -10.60 -23.25 15.24
N VAL A 193 -10.82 -23.43 16.55
CA VAL A 193 -10.34 -22.48 17.58
C VAL A 193 -8.82 -22.38 17.57
N GLU A 194 -8.10 -23.51 17.47
CA GLU A 194 -6.64 -23.54 17.37
C GLU A 194 -6.16 -22.77 16.12
N GLN A 195 -6.79 -23.03 14.97
CA GLN A 195 -6.49 -22.32 13.71
C GLN A 195 -6.71 -20.80 13.81
N LEU A 196 -7.84 -20.37 14.38
CA LEU A 196 -8.16 -18.97 14.58
C LEU A 196 -7.17 -18.28 15.52
N ASN A 197 -6.76 -18.95 16.60
CA ASN A 197 -5.74 -18.45 17.52
C ASN A 197 -4.38 -18.24 16.82
N ILE A 198 -3.98 -19.16 15.95
CA ILE A 198 -2.76 -19.04 15.15
C ILE A 198 -2.82 -17.77 14.27
N VAL A 199 -3.94 -17.57 13.59
CA VAL A 199 -4.14 -16.44 12.70
C VAL A 199 -4.20 -15.11 13.46
N MET A 200 -4.84 -15.08 14.64
CA MET A 200 -5.07 -13.84 15.39
C MET A 200 -3.86 -13.37 16.21
N THR A 201 -3.01 -14.29 16.66
CA THR A 201 -1.85 -13.96 17.49
C THR A 201 -0.94 -12.87 16.90
N PRO A 202 -0.54 -12.89 15.61
CA PRO A 202 0.27 -11.82 15.03
C PRO A 202 -0.42 -10.46 15.02
N TYR A 203 -1.75 -10.40 14.80
CA TYR A 203 -2.51 -9.14 14.85
C TYR A 203 -2.59 -8.59 16.26
N PHE A 204 -2.76 -9.45 17.25
CA PHE A 204 -2.76 -9.05 18.65
C PHE A 204 -1.39 -8.49 19.07
N ILE A 205 -0.29 -9.15 18.69
CA ILE A 205 1.07 -8.65 18.94
C ILE A 205 1.29 -7.30 18.24
N ALA A 206 0.85 -7.16 16.98
CA ALA A 206 0.93 -5.90 16.26
C ALA A 206 0.15 -4.79 16.97
N ALA A 207 -1.03 -5.08 17.53
CA ALA A 207 -1.81 -4.13 18.30
C ALA A 207 -1.07 -3.67 19.56
N LEU A 208 -0.36 -4.57 20.28
CA LEU A 208 0.47 -4.21 21.43
C LEU A 208 1.63 -3.27 21.05
N VAL A 209 2.30 -3.53 19.91
CA VAL A 209 3.35 -2.65 19.39
C VAL A 209 2.78 -1.27 19.05
N LEU A 210 1.58 -1.23 18.45
CA LEU A 210 0.89 0.01 18.11
C LEU A 210 0.48 0.80 19.35
N ILE A 211 0.11 0.15 20.46
CA ILE A 211 -0.17 0.82 21.74
C ILE A 211 1.08 1.55 22.24
N VAL A 212 2.25 0.90 22.20
CA VAL A 212 3.51 1.54 22.57
C VAL A 212 3.79 2.74 21.69
N LEU A 213 3.63 2.60 20.38
CA LEU A 213 3.82 3.69 19.40
C LEU A 213 2.84 4.85 19.65
N TRP A 214 1.58 4.53 19.95
CA TRP A 214 0.54 5.51 20.29
C TRP A 214 0.94 6.31 21.54
N ILE A 215 1.40 5.64 22.62
CA ILE A 215 1.87 6.28 23.86
C ILE A 215 3.07 7.20 23.56
N LEU A 216 4.05 6.72 22.79
CA LEU A 216 5.23 7.51 22.43
C LEU A 216 4.85 8.78 21.64
N ILE A 217 3.93 8.70 20.70
CA ILE A 217 3.44 9.86 19.95
C ILE A 217 2.62 10.79 20.87
N ALA A 218 1.74 10.25 21.72
CA ALA A 218 0.89 11.04 22.61
C ALA A 218 1.71 11.87 23.58
N THR A 219 2.71 11.24 24.23
CA THR A 219 3.56 11.87 25.25
C THR A 219 4.65 12.77 24.69
N ASN A 220 5.01 12.62 23.40
CA ASN A 220 6.05 13.43 22.78
C ASN A 220 5.60 14.90 22.62
N LYS A 221 6.24 15.77 23.41
CA LYS A 221 6.00 17.24 23.37
C LYS A 221 6.65 17.93 22.17
N ASN A 222 7.65 17.31 21.54
CA ASN A 222 8.40 17.87 20.40
C ASN A 222 7.75 17.58 19.03
N MET A 223 6.53 17.02 19.02
CA MET A 223 5.78 16.86 17.77
C MET A 223 5.51 18.25 17.18
N PRO A 224 5.94 18.52 15.92
CA PRO A 224 5.78 19.83 15.33
C PRO A 224 4.31 20.25 15.29
N THR A 225 4.03 21.44 15.83
CA THR A 225 2.75 22.10 15.61
C THR A 225 2.83 22.81 14.27
N VAL A 226 2.12 22.30 13.28
CA VAL A 226 1.95 23.04 12.03
C VAL A 226 1.13 24.28 12.35
N LYS A 227 1.71 25.47 12.13
CA LYS A 227 1.02 26.75 12.37
C LYS A 227 -0.32 26.72 11.63
N GLU A 228 -1.38 26.70 12.40
CA GLU A 228 -2.73 26.84 11.88
C GLU A 228 -2.89 28.31 11.45
N GLY A 229 -2.76 28.58 10.14
CA GLY A 229 -3.37 29.79 9.63
C GLY A 229 -4.86 29.67 9.93
N ASP A 230 -5.47 30.73 10.49
CA ASP A 230 -6.85 30.84 11.00
C ASP A 230 -7.83 29.72 10.59
N ALA A 231 -7.59 28.52 11.12
CA ALA A 231 -8.39 27.32 10.82
C ALA A 231 -9.85 27.45 11.29
N ASN A 232 -10.14 28.42 12.15
CA ASN A 232 -11.48 28.69 12.64
C ASN A 232 -12.40 29.39 11.63
N GLN A 233 -11.90 29.82 10.45
CA GLN A 233 -12.70 30.58 9.47
C GLN A 233 -12.94 29.85 8.15
N THR A 234 -12.24 28.73 7.84
CA THR A 234 -12.47 28.04 6.56
C THR A 234 -13.58 27.00 6.68
N ASN A 235 -14.73 27.32 6.10
CA ASN A 235 -15.83 26.39 5.95
C ASN A 235 -15.39 25.20 5.08
N VAL A 236 -15.64 23.96 5.52
CA VAL A 236 -15.32 22.72 4.78
C VAL A 236 -15.82 22.79 3.34
N GLY A 237 -17.02 23.31 3.12
CA GLY A 237 -17.60 23.48 1.78
C GLY A 237 -16.79 24.41 0.87
N SER A 238 -16.30 25.53 1.40
CA SER A 238 -15.46 26.45 0.63
C SER A 238 -14.10 25.84 0.28
N THR A 239 -13.52 25.07 1.20
CA THR A 239 -12.28 24.33 0.96
C THR A 239 -12.45 23.25 -0.10
N VAL A 240 -13.53 22.49 -0.07
CA VAL A 240 -13.86 21.52 -1.12
C VAL A 240 -13.98 22.22 -2.48
N LYS A 241 -14.75 23.33 -2.54
CA LYS A 241 -14.87 24.09 -3.78
C LYS A 241 -13.51 24.59 -4.29
N PHE A 242 -12.64 25.06 -3.39
CA PHE A 242 -11.28 25.46 -3.73
C PHE A 242 -10.46 24.29 -4.32
N LEU A 243 -10.52 23.09 -3.72
CA LEU A 243 -9.82 21.91 -4.22
C LEU A 243 -10.25 21.56 -5.65
N PHE A 244 -11.55 21.67 -5.97
CA PHE A 244 -12.05 21.43 -7.32
C PHE A 244 -11.59 22.49 -8.35
N THR A 245 -11.06 23.63 -7.93
CA THR A 245 -10.45 24.62 -8.84
C THR A 245 -8.97 24.32 -9.13
N LYS A 246 -8.34 23.40 -8.41
CA LYS A 246 -6.91 23.10 -8.53
C LYS A 246 -6.65 21.95 -9.48
N ALA A 247 -6.35 22.24 -10.74
CA ALA A 247 -6.11 21.24 -11.78
C ALA A 247 -5.02 20.23 -11.39
N ASN A 248 -3.90 20.69 -10.78
CA ASN A 248 -2.84 19.80 -10.31
C ASN A 248 -3.36 18.78 -9.29
N TYR A 249 -4.19 19.22 -8.34
CA TYR A 249 -4.78 18.35 -7.32
C TYR A 249 -5.73 17.32 -7.94
N LEU A 250 -6.64 17.76 -8.81
CA LEU A 250 -7.60 16.85 -9.46
C LEU A 250 -6.89 15.80 -10.33
N PHE A 251 -5.88 16.23 -11.08
CA PHE A 251 -5.10 15.28 -11.88
C PHE A 251 -4.31 14.31 -10.98
N ALA A 252 -3.77 14.78 -9.84
CA ALA A 252 -3.12 13.90 -8.87
C ALA A 252 -4.08 12.86 -8.28
N VAL A 253 -5.32 13.22 -7.96
CA VAL A 253 -6.35 12.29 -7.47
C VAL A 253 -6.65 11.21 -8.52
N VAL A 254 -6.81 11.62 -9.79
CA VAL A 254 -7.00 10.68 -10.90
C VAL A 254 -5.78 9.78 -11.07
N ALA A 255 -4.57 10.36 -11.11
CA ALA A 255 -3.33 9.59 -11.24
C ALA A 255 -3.13 8.61 -10.06
N MET A 256 -3.49 9.01 -8.84
CA MET A 256 -3.44 8.15 -7.66
C MET A 256 -4.38 6.95 -7.78
N PHE A 257 -5.62 7.17 -8.25
CA PHE A 257 -6.60 6.10 -8.47
C PHE A 257 -6.07 5.06 -9.47
N PHE A 258 -5.57 5.51 -10.61
CA PHE A 258 -5.02 4.60 -11.62
C PHE A 258 -3.72 3.94 -11.14
N TYR A 259 -2.83 4.68 -10.47
CA TYR A 259 -1.58 4.12 -9.95
C TYR A 259 -1.82 3.02 -8.91
N VAL A 260 -2.65 3.27 -7.89
CA VAL A 260 -2.92 2.26 -6.86
C VAL A 260 -3.61 1.05 -7.47
N GLY A 261 -4.52 1.29 -8.42
CA GLY A 261 -5.14 0.24 -9.21
C GLY A 261 -4.12 -0.62 -9.97
N ALA A 262 -3.15 0.01 -10.65
CA ALA A 262 -2.07 -0.71 -11.33
C ALA A 262 -1.23 -1.52 -10.35
N GLN A 263 -0.86 -0.94 -9.20
CA GLN A 263 -0.01 -1.61 -8.21
C GLN A 263 -0.66 -2.90 -7.69
N ILE A 264 -1.91 -2.82 -7.27
CA ILE A 264 -2.62 -3.98 -6.75
C ILE A 264 -2.89 -4.99 -7.86
N ALA A 265 -3.29 -4.55 -9.06
CA ALA A 265 -3.51 -5.40 -10.20
C ALA A 265 -2.25 -6.18 -10.62
N VAL A 266 -1.10 -5.51 -10.72
CA VAL A 266 0.19 -6.15 -11.02
C VAL A 266 0.51 -7.23 -9.98
N TRP A 267 0.41 -6.90 -8.68
CA TRP A 267 0.78 -7.85 -7.63
C TRP A 267 -0.20 -9.03 -7.49
N THR A 268 -1.49 -8.78 -7.63
CA THR A 268 -2.53 -9.84 -7.58
C THR A 268 -2.34 -10.84 -8.72
N TYR A 269 -2.09 -10.37 -9.93
CA TYR A 269 -2.00 -11.24 -11.11
C TYR A 269 -0.58 -11.68 -11.45
N THR A 270 0.42 -11.35 -10.64
CA THR A 270 1.80 -11.86 -10.74
C THR A 270 1.80 -13.40 -10.72
N PHE A 271 1.07 -14.02 -9.80
CA PHE A 271 1.01 -15.48 -9.69
C PHE A 271 0.40 -16.10 -10.94
N HIS A 272 -0.77 -15.64 -11.37
CA HIS A 272 -1.46 -16.14 -12.57
C HIS A 272 -0.59 -16.02 -13.83
N TYR A 273 0.19 -14.93 -13.92
CA TYR A 273 1.12 -14.74 -15.03
C TYR A 273 2.26 -15.76 -14.99
N ILE A 274 2.93 -15.89 -13.86
CA ILE A 274 4.13 -16.74 -13.72
C ILE A 274 3.76 -18.22 -13.84
N THR A 275 2.73 -18.69 -13.12
CA THR A 275 2.27 -20.07 -13.19
C THR A 275 1.76 -20.43 -14.58
N GLY A 276 1.03 -19.52 -15.23
CA GLY A 276 0.53 -19.71 -16.58
C GLY A 276 1.62 -19.69 -17.67
N GLN A 277 2.72 -18.96 -17.47
CA GLN A 277 3.83 -18.88 -18.44
C GLN A 277 4.85 -20.03 -18.27
N LEU A 278 5.12 -20.44 -17.04
CA LEU A 278 6.16 -21.41 -16.74
C LEU A 278 5.62 -22.80 -16.43
N GLY A 279 4.32 -22.96 -16.20
CA GLY A 279 3.72 -24.23 -15.79
C GLY A 279 4.18 -24.72 -14.41
N ILE A 280 4.61 -23.79 -13.52
CA ILE A 280 5.08 -24.09 -12.16
C ILE A 280 3.98 -23.88 -11.12
N GLU A 281 4.18 -24.41 -9.92
CA GLU A 281 3.24 -24.25 -8.82
C GLU A 281 3.32 -22.85 -8.16
N ASP A 282 2.24 -22.47 -7.46
CA ASP A 282 2.16 -21.18 -6.73
C ASP A 282 3.30 -21.00 -5.71
N SER A 283 3.76 -22.09 -5.08
CA SER A 283 4.88 -22.07 -4.14
C SER A 283 6.21 -21.65 -4.78
N GLU A 284 6.45 -22.04 -6.01
CA GLU A 284 7.64 -21.65 -6.79
C GLU A 284 7.47 -20.23 -7.35
N ALA A 285 6.28 -19.89 -7.85
CA ALA A 285 5.95 -18.55 -8.33
C ALA A 285 6.12 -17.47 -7.22
N MET A 286 5.91 -17.84 -5.95
CA MET A 286 6.15 -16.98 -4.80
C MET A 286 7.59 -16.44 -4.75
N ASN A 287 8.59 -17.19 -5.19
CA ASN A 287 9.97 -16.75 -5.15
C ASN A 287 10.20 -15.51 -6.04
N TYR A 288 9.57 -15.48 -7.21
CA TYR A 288 9.63 -14.33 -8.13
C TYR A 288 8.92 -13.11 -7.54
N HIS A 289 7.79 -13.32 -6.87
CA HIS A 289 7.06 -12.24 -6.20
C HIS A 289 7.88 -11.65 -5.04
N ILE A 290 8.56 -12.48 -4.25
CA ILE A 290 9.45 -12.03 -3.17
C ILE A 290 10.57 -11.15 -3.74
N ILE A 291 11.19 -11.55 -4.87
CA ILE A 291 12.20 -10.71 -5.54
C ILE A 291 11.60 -9.37 -5.95
N ALA A 292 10.42 -9.37 -6.53
CA ALA A 292 9.74 -8.14 -6.94
C ALA A 292 9.52 -7.19 -5.76
N ILE A 293 9.10 -7.70 -4.59
CA ILE A 293 8.90 -6.89 -3.37
C ILE A 293 10.23 -6.41 -2.76
N ILE A 294 11.27 -7.24 -2.78
CA ILE A 294 12.61 -6.84 -2.33
C ILE A 294 13.14 -5.70 -3.21
N LEU A 295 13.07 -5.86 -4.53
CA LEU A 295 13.53 -4.85 -5.48
C LEU A 295 12.68 -3.57 -5.40
N PHE A 296 11.37 -3.68 -5.21
CA PHE A 296 10.48 -2.55 -4.89
C PHE A 296 10.95 -1.80 -3.64
N SER A 297 11.34 -2.53 -2.59
CA SER A 297 11.81 -1.94 -1.34
C SER A 297 13.14 -1.20 -1.53
N VAL A 298 14.12 -1.86 -2.15
CA VAL A 298 15.45 -1.28 -2.42
C VAL A 298 15.36 -0.08 -3.34
N SER A 299 14.57 -0.19 -4.43
CA SER A 299 14.41 0.89 -5.40
C SER A 299 13.74 2.13 -4.80
N ARG A 300 12.86 1.99 -3.81
CA ARG A 300 12.27 3.14 -3.10
C ARG A 300 13.33 3.97 -2.37
N TRP A 301 14.30 3.32 -1.71
CA TRP A 301 15.44 4.02 -1.11
C TRP A 301 16.32 4.67 -2.18
N MET A 302 16.58 3.96 -3.27
CA MET A 302 17.35 4.47 -4.41
C MET A 302 16.68 5.73 -5.01
N PHE A 303 15.41 5.68 -5.35
CA PHE A 303 14.69 6.84 -5.91
C PHE A 303 14.60 8.01 -4.93
N THR A 304 14.43 7.72 -3.63
CA THR A 304 14.49 8.77 -2.59
C THR A 304 15.86 9.46 -2.57
N GLY A 305 16.94 8.69 -2.76
CA GLY A 305 18.28 9.22 -2.95
C GLY A 305 18.40 10.09 -4.21
N LEU A 306 17.92 9.58 -5.36
CA LEU A 306 17.95 10.28 -6.65
C LEU A 306 17.15 11.59 -6.65
N MET A 307 16.16 11.74 -5.80
CA MET A 307 15.45 13.02 -5.58
C MET A 307 16.34 14.12 -4.98
N ALA A 308 17.60 13.84 -4.62
CA ALA A 308 18.59 14.87 -4.33
C ALA A 308 19.10 15.60 -5.58
N PHE A 309 19.07 14.92 -6.72
CA PHE A 309 19.68 15.37 -7.96
C PHE A 309 18.62 15.65 -9.04
N PHE A 310 17.48 14.99 -8.98
CA PHE A 310 16.43 15.08 -9.97
C PHE A 310 15.11 15.51 -9.34
N LYS A 311 14.32 16.29 -10.07
CA LYS A 311 12.97 16.69 -9.64
C LYS A 311 12.07 15.46 -9.48
N PRO A 312 11.25 15.39 -8.40
CA PRO A 312 10.31 14.28 -8.19
C PRO A 312 9.39 14.03 -9.39
N SER A 313 8.90 15.09 -10.05
CA SER A 313 8.06 14.97 -11.27
C SER A 313 8.78 14.30 -12.44
N THR A 314 10.09 14.60 -12.62
CA THR A 314 10.91 13.97 -13.67
C THR A 314 11.12 12.47 -13.40
N LEU A 315 11.41 12.11 -12.15
CA LEU A 315 11.55 10.72 -11.75
C LEU A 315 10.24 9.95 -11.87
N LEU A 316 9.10 10.58 -11.54
CA LEU A 316 7.78 9.99 -11.72
C LEU A 316 7.49 9.72 -13.20
N ALA A 317 7.72 10.71 -14.08
CA ALA A 317 7.53 10.54 -15.51
C ALA A 317 8.45 9.45 -16.08
N PHE A 318 9.73 9.44 -15.71
CA PHE A 318 10.68 8.41 -16.14
C PHE A 318 10.25 7.01 -15.70
N ALA A 319 9.97 6.82 -14.41
CA ALA A 319 9.57 5.52 -13.89
C ALA A 319 8.24 5.04 -14.49
N SER A 320 7.26 5.93 -14.69
CA SER A 320 5.99 5.58 -15.33
C SER A 320 6.19 5.21 -16.81
N PHE A 321 7.07 5.91 -17.52
CA PHE A 321 7.42 5.56 -18.91
C PHE A 321 8.07 4.17 -19.00
N VAL A 322 9.04 3.87 -18.11
CA VAL A 322 9.65 2.54 -18.06
C VAL A 322 8.61 1.47 -17.69
N ALA A 323 7.68 1.76 -16.77
CA ALA A 323 6.59 0.84 -16.41
C ALA A 323 5.66 0.55 -17.61
N ILE A 324 5.40 1.53 -18.49
CA ILE A 324 4.67 1.32 -19.74
C ILE A 324 5.41 0.34 -20.65
N LEU A 325 6.72 0.54 -20.85
CA LEU A 325 7.56 -0.36 -21.66
C LEU A 325 7.60 -1.76 -21.06
N CYS A 326 7.73 -1.85 -19.74
CA CYS A 326 7.68 -3.13 -19.02
C CYS A 326 6.32 -3.82 -19.17
N SER A 327 5.21 -3.08 -19.11
CA SER A 327 3.88 -3.65 -19.35
C SER A 327 3.73 -4.23 -20.77
N LEU A 328 4.29 -3.56 -21.77
CA LEU A 328 4.38 -4.12 -23.14
C LEU A 328 5.27 -5.37 -23.16
N GLY A 329 6.38 -5.37 -22.44
CA GLY A 329 7.25 -6.53 -22.30
C GLY A 329 6.56 -7.72 -21.61
N VAL A 330 5.66 -7.48 -20.64
CA VAL A 330 4.83 -8.53 -20.05
C VAL A 330 3.86 -9.11 -21.08
N ILE A 331 3.22 -8.25 -21.90
CA ILE A 331 2.23 -8.67 -22.91
C ILE A 331 2.87 -9.50 -24.02
N TYR A 332 4.06 -9.11 -24.51
CA TYR A 332 4.66 -9.69 -25.71
C TYR A 332 5.93 -10.52 -25.45
N GLY A 333 6.49 -10.49 -24.25
CA GLY A 333 7.76 -11.14 -23.93
C GLY A 333 7.64 -12.53 -23.28
N GLY A 334 6.45 -13.12 -23.25
CA GLY A 334 6.22 -14.43 -22.65
C GLY A 334 6.98 -15.58 -23.35
N ASP A 335 7.15 -15.50 -24.67
CA ASP A 335 7.80 -16.55 -25.49
C ASP A 335 9.34 -16.49 -25.49
N ILE A 336 9.92 -15.42 -24.96
CA ILE A 336 11.36 -15.23 -24.90
C ILE A 336 11.87 -15.82 -23.56
N ALA A 337 12.17 -17.10 -23.56
CA ALA A 337 12.62 -17.84 -22.39
C ALA A 337 14.15 -17.90 -22.30
N PHE A 338 14.68 -17.92 -21.07
CA PHE A 338 16.08 -18.13 -20.76
C PHE A 338 16.27 -18.66 -19.34
N ASP A 339 17.42 -19.25 -19.07
CA ASP A 339 17.79 -19.68 -17.72
C ASP A 339 18.32 -18.51 -16.91
N GLY A 340 17.82 -18.39 -15.69
CA GLY A 340 18.21 -17.35 -14.74
C GLY A 340 18.61 -17.95 -13.40
N TYR A 341 18.86 -17.07 -12.42
CA TYR A 341 19.22 -17.46 -11.07
C TYR A 341 18.42 -16.65 -10.04
N ILE A 342 17.75 -17.33 -9.15
CA ILE A 342 17.04 -16.73 -8.01
C ILE A 342 17.95 -16.84 -6.78
N PRO A 343 18.36 -15.71 -6.15
CA PRO A 343 19.15 -15.76 -4.93
C PRO A 343 18.48 -16.64 -3.86
N PHE A 344 19.28 -17.49 -3.21
CA PHE A 344 18.86 -18.44 -2.16
C PHE A 344 17.98 -19.62 -2.64
N VAL A 345 17.56 -19.66 -3.90
CA VAL A 345 16.76 -20.75 -4.50
C VAL A 345 17.58 -21.56 -5.49
N GLY A 346 18.35 -20.89 -6.36
CA GLY A 346 19.16 -21.53 -7.38
C GLY A 346 18.76 -21.18 -8.82
N PRO A 347 19.18 -22.01 -9.80
CA PRO A 347 18.76 -21.86 -11.18
C PRO A 347 17.24 -21.93 -11.32
N ALA A 348 16.68 -21.04 -12.13
CA ALA A 348 15.23 -20.95 -12.31
C ALA A 348 14.91 -20.46 -13.74
N PRO A 349 13.80 -20.92 -14.34
CA PRO A 349 13.37 -20.46 -15.65
C PRO A 349 12.87 -19.01 -15.57
N PHE A 350 13.21 -18.23 -16.60
CA PHE A 350 12.70 -16.88 -16.79
C PHE A 350 12.16 -16.70 -18.19
N THR A 351 11.20 -15.78 -18.32
CA THR A 351 10.86 -15.15 -19.60
C THR A 351 11.15 -13.65 -19.54
N MET A 352 11.32 -13.02 -20.69
CA MET A 352 11.48 -11.57 -20.76
C MET A 352 10.27 -10.87 -20.10
N GLY A 353 9.07 -11.44 -20.25
CA GLY A 353 7.87 -10.93 -19.58
C GLY A 353 7.98 -10.95 -18.05
N ILE A 354 8.55 -12.01 -17.46
CA ILE A 354 8.76 -12.10 -15.99
C ILE A 354 9.77 -11.03 -15.53
N VAL A 355 10.84 -10.82 -16.28
CA VAL A 355 11.81 -9.75 -15.96
C VAL A 355 11.13 -8.39 -16.01
N CYS A 356 10.34 -8.12 -17.05
CA CYS A 356 9.56 -6.89 -17.17
C CYS A 356 8.55 -6.72 -16.02
N LEU A 357 7.91 -7.82 -15.59
CA LEU A 357 7.00 -7.83 -14.45
C LEU A 357 7.70 -7.41 -13.14
N ILE A 358 8.88 -7.97 -12.89
CA ILE A 358 9.71 -7.63 -11.72
C ILE A 358 10.17 -6.16 -11.81
N LEU A 359 10.62 -5.70 -12.97
CA LEU A 359 11.02 -4.31 -13.19
C LEU A 359 9.86 -3.32 -13.05
N THR A 360 8.63 -3.73 -13.38
CA THR A 360 7.43 -2.92 -13.12
C THR A 360 7.31 -2.61 -11.63
N SER A 361 7.60 -3.57 -10.74
CA SER A 361 7.59 -3.35 -9.28
C SER A 361 8.66 -2.33 -8.86
N VAL A 362 9.84 -2.37 -9.46
CA VAL A 362 10.90 -1.35 -9.24
C VAL A 362 10.36 0.05 -9.58
N CYS A 363 9.74 0.20 -10.74
CA CYS A 363 9.21 1.48 -11.20
C CYS A 363 8.07 2.01 -10.33
N MET A 364 7.19 1.14 -9.84
CA MET A 364 6.07 1.51 -8.97
C MET A 364 6.51 2.07 -7.62
N SER A 365 7.73 1.78 -7.17
CA SER A 365 8.16 2.03 -5.79
C SER A 365 8.07 3.48 -5.33
N LEU A 366 8.34 4.48 -6.19
CA LEU A 366 8.30 5.90 -5.85
C LEU A 366 6.94 6.56 -6.11
N MET A 367 6.04 5.93 -6.89
CA MET A 367 4.90 6.63 -7.50
C MET A 367 3.91 7.15 -6.46
N PHE A 368 3.48 6.32 -5.48
CA PHE A 368 2.51 6.72 -4.46
C PHE A 368 2.91 8.00 -3.71
N PRO A 369 4.06 8.02 -3.00
CA PRO A 369 4.45 9.20 -2.23
C PRO A 369 4.77 10.40 -3.10
N THR A 370 5.21 10.18 -4.34
CA THR A 370 5.52 11.26 -5.28
C THR A 370 4.24 11.90 -5.81
N ILE A 371 3.25 11.12 -6.26
CA ILE A 371 1.94 11.65 -6.67
C ILE A 371 1.28 12.39 -5.52
N PHE A 372 1.31 11.81 -4.30
CA PHE A 372 0.76 12.46 -3.11
C PHE A 372 1.45 13.79 -2.80
N GLY A 373 2.79 13.79 -2.80
CA GLY A 373 3.58 15.00 -2.51
C GLY A 373 3.37 16.10 -3.55
N LEU A 374 3.39 15.76 -4.85
CA LEU A 374 3.17 16.71 -5.94
C LEU A 374 1.71 17.22 -5.96
N GLY A 375 0.73 16.34 -5.73
CA GLY A 375 -0.69 16.71 -5.67
C GLY A 375 -1.05 17.60 -4.50
N SER A 376 -0.29 17.52 -3.41
CA SER A 376 -0.48 18.35 -2.22
C SER A 376 0.14 19.74 -2.32
N ARG A 377 0.96 20.00 -3.33
CA ARG A 377 1.64 21.32 -3.52
C ARG A 377 0.63 22.43 -3.76
N GLY A 378 0.92 23.59 -3.16
CA GLY A 378 0.14 24.81 -3.34
C GLY A 378 -1.28 24.76 -2.76
N LEU A 379 -1.62 23.75 -1.96
CA LEU A 379 -2.92 23.66 -1.29
C LEU A 379 -2.97 24.45 0.02
N GLY A 380 -1.83 24.78 0.62
CA GLY A 380 -1.76 25.53 1.88
C GLY A 380 -2.60 24.85 2.98
N THR A 381 -3.51 25.59 3.61
CA THR A 381 -4.41 25.06 4.66
C THR A 381 -5.38 24.00 4.15
N ALA A 382 -5.69 23.99 2.84
CA ALA A 382 -6.58 23.01 2.22
C ALA A 382 -5.92 21.60 2.10
N THR A 383 -4.60 21.47 2.34
CA THR A 383 -3.89 20.18 2.31
C THR A 383 -4.52 19.15 3.25
N LYS A 384 -5.02 19.56 4.42
CA LYS A 384 -5.68 18.69 5.38
C LYS A 384 -6.88 17.96 4.77
N LEU A 385 -7.74 18.70 4.07
CA LEU A 385 -8.90 18.13 3.39
C LEU A 385 -8.53 17.49 2.04
N GLY A 386 -7.54 18.07 1.32
CA GLY A 386 -7.03 17.53 0.07
C GLY A 386 -6.42 16.13 0.22
N ALA A 387 -5.80 15.84 1.35
CA ALA A 387 -5.27 14.52 1.66
C ALA A 387 -6.36 13.43 1.59
N SER A 388 -7.60 13.73 2.03
CA SER A 388 -8.68 12.72 1.97
C SER A 388 -9.00 12.30 0.55
N GLY A 389 -9.03 13.22 -0.42
CA GLY A 389 -9.29 12.87 -1.82
C GLY A 389 -8.20 11.97 -2.42
N LEU A 390 -6.93 12.22 -2.10
CA LEU A 390 -5.82 11.37 -2.50
C LEU A 390 -5.89 9.98 -1.86
N ILE A 391 -6.32 9.88 -0.60
CA ILE A 391 -6.51 8.59 0.10
C ILE A 391 -7.77 7.87 -0.39
N MET A 392 -8.88 8.58 -0.65
CA MET A 392 -10.07 7.98 -1.28
C MET A 392 -9.76 7.37 -2.65
N ALA A 393 -8.82 7.93 -3.38
CA ALA A 393 -8.37 7.41 -4.67
C ALA A 393 -7.74 5.99 -4.58
N ILE A 394 -7.35 5.52 -3.39
CA ILE A 394 -6.90 4.13 -3.12
C ILE A 394 -7.99 3.12 -3.52
N LEU A 395 -9.25 3.53 -3.63
CA LEU A 395 -10.35 2.72 -4.17
C LEU A 395 -10.04 2.12 -5.56
N GLY A 396 -9.14 2.74 -6.34
CA GLY A 396 -8.63 2.16 -7.59
C GLY A 396 -8.05 0.75 -7.41
N GLY A 397 -7.45 0.48 -6.25
CA GLY A 397 -6.94 -0.84 -5.87
C GLY A 397 -8.01 -1.93 -5.69
N ALA A 398 -9.27 -1.56 -5.50
CA ALA A 398 -10.38 -2.52 -5.53
C ALA A 398 -10.94 -2.73 -6.94
N LEU A 399 -11.06 -1.65 -7.73
CA LEU A 399 -11.82 -1.68 -8.97
C LEU A 399 -11.02 -2.17 -10.18
N LEU A 400 -9.76 -1.75 -10.31
CA LEU A 400 -8.95 -2.07 -11.49
C LEU A 400 -8.46 -3.53 -11.52
N PRO A 401 -8.09 -4.18 -10.39
CA PRO A 401 -7.84 -5.61 -10.38
C PRO A 401 -9.06 -6.45 -10.79
N LEU A 402 -10.28 -6.04 -10.39
CA LEU A 402 -11.52 -6.69 -10.83
C LEU A 402 -11.70 -6.59 -12.35
N LEU A 403 -11.37 -5.44 -12.93
CA LEU A 403 -11.40 -5.25 -14.38
C LEU A 403 -10.37 -6.16 -15.07
N GLN A 404 -9.14 -6.24 -14.53
CA GLN A 404 -8.09 -7.11 -15.06
C GLN A 404 -8.50 -8.59 -15.00
N GLY A 405 -9.09 -9.05 -13.87
CA GLY A 405 -9.60 -10.41 -13.74
C GLY A 405 -10.65 -10.76 -14.80
N LYS A 406 -11.63 -9.87 -15.01
CA LYS A 406 -12.63 -10.04 -16.06
C LYS A 406 -12.00 -10.14 -17.47
N LEU A 407 -10.92 -9.39 -17.73
CA LEU A 407 -10.22 -9.49 -19.01
C LEU A 407 -9.47 -10.82 -19.15
N ILE A 408 -8.93 -11.39 -18.05
CA ILE A 408 -8.35 -12.74 -18.10
C ILE A 408 -9.41 -13.74 -18.53
N ASP A 409 -10.62 -13.68 -17.95
CA ASP A 409 -11.72 -14.57 -18.31
C ASP A 409 -12.10 -14.43 -19.80
N VAL A 410 -12.19 -13.19 -20.31
CA VAL A 410 -12.49 -12.89 -21.71
C VAL A 410 -11.40 -13.38 -22.67
N PHE A 411 -10.13 -13.32 -22.27
CA PHE A 411 -8.99 -13.71 -23.11
C PHE A 411 -8.66 -15.21 -23.10
N GLY A 412 -9.42 -16.02 -22.38
CA GLY A 412 -9.29 -17.48 -22.39
C GLY A 412 -9.37 -18.15 -21.03
N GLY A 413 -9.38 -17.39 -19.94
CA GLY A 413 -9.54 -17.89 -18.57
C GLY A 413 -8.53 -18.99 -18.23
N GLU A 414 -8.98 -20.02 -17.52
CA GLU A 414 -8.14 -21.14 -17.07
C GLU A 414 -7.57 -21.99 -18.23
N THR A 415 -8.22 -22.03 -19.39
CA THR A 415 -7.78 -22.83 -20.54
C THR A 415 -6.54 -22.26 -21.23
N ALA A 416 -6.25 -20.96 -21.06
CA ALA A 416 -5.11 -20.29 -21.67
C ALA A 416 -4.52 -19.25 -20.69
N MET A 417 -4.35 -19.65 -19.42
CA MET A 417 -3.99 -18.74 -18.31
C MET A 417 -2.78 -17.85 -18.62
N GLY A 418 -1.68 -18.40 -19.14
CA GLY A 418 -0.48 -17.64 -19.46
C GLY A 418 -0.71 -16.49 -20.45
N PRO A 419 -1.20 -16.78 -21.69
CA PRO A 419 -1.53 -15.75 -22.67
C PRO A 419 -2.66 -14.80 -22.24
N ALA A 420 -3.67 -15.31 -21.50
CA ALA A 420 -4.78 -14.48 -21.01
C ALA A 420 -4.30 -13.50 -19.93
N ALA A 421 -3.51 -13.97 -18.97
CA ALA A 421 -2.89 -13.12 -17.96
C ALA A 421 -1.98 -12.07 -18.62
N ALA A 422 -1.14 -12.44 -19.59
CA ALA A 422 -0.28 -11.53 -20.32
C ALA A 422 -1.09 -10.39 -20.97
N LYS A 423 -2.11 -10.73 -21.77
CA LYS A 423 -2.97 -9.73 -22.45
C LYS A 423 -3.69 -8.81 -21.46
N SER A 424 -4.05 -9.30 -20.28
CA SER A 424 -4.75 -8.52 -19.27
C SER A 424 -3.91 -7.33 -18.73
N TYR A 425 -2.58 -7.38 -18.91
CA TYR A 425 -1.68 -6.27 -18.52
C TYR A 425 -1.89 -4.98 -19.34
N VAL A 426 -2.81 -4.97 -20.29
CA VAL A 426 -3.33 -3.73 -20.88
C VAL A 426 -3.96 -2.82 -19.81
N VAL A 427 -4.51 -3.36 -18.69
CA VAL A 427 -5.06 -2.55 -17.61
C VAL A 427 -3.95 -1.78 -16.87
N PRO A 428 -2.91 -2.42 -16.30
CA PRO A 428 -1.78 -1.68 -15.74
C PRO A 428 -1.11 -0.73 -16.73
N LEU A 429 -0.99 -1.11 -18.01
CA LEU A 429 -0.41 -0.27 -19.05
C LEU A 429 -1.15 1.07 -19.16
N VAL A 430 -2.47 1.04 -19.30
CA VAL A 430 -3.31 2.26 -19.36
C VAL A 430 -3.15 3.08 -18.07
N CYS A 431 -3.08 2.44 -16.92
CA CYS A 431 -2.88 3.10 -15.65
C CYS A 431 -1.54 3.85 -15.59
N PHE A 432 -0.46 3.22 -16.08
CA PHE A 432 0.86 3.87 -16.12
C PHE A 432 0.92 5.00 -17.14
N VAL A 433 0.14 4.96 -18.22
CA VAL A 433 0.00 6.10 -19.16
C VAL A 433 -0.60 7.31 -18.43
N VAL A 434 -1.61 7.10 -17.58
CA VAL A 434 -2.20 8.20 -16.77
C VAL A 434 -1.17 8.74 -15.75
N ALA A 435 -0.43 7.86 -15.08
CA ALA A 435 0.63 8.27 -14.15
C ALA A 435 1.76 9.03 -14.85
N PHE A 436 2.16 8.59 -16.05
CA PHE A 436 3.12 9.28 -16.91
C PHE A 436 2.65 10.68 -17.31
N ALA A 437 1.41 10.77 -17.79
CA ALA A 437 0.82 12.05 -18.18
C ALA A 437 0.79 13.03 -17.00
N TYR A 438 0.47 12.56 -15.79
CA TYR A 438 0.55 13.38 -14.58
C TYR A 438 2.00 13.79 -14.26
N GLY A 439 2.97 12.87 -14.35
CA GLY A 439 4.38 13.18 -14.12
C GLY A 439 4.91 14.27 -15.07
N VAL A 440 4.54 14.18 -16.36
CA VAL A 440 4.87 15.19 -17.37
C VAL A 440 4.19 16.53 -17.05
N TYR A 441 2.89 16.52 -16.74
CA TYR A 441 2.14 17.73 -16.36
C TYR A 441 2.76 18.40 -15.12
N ALA A 442 3.04 17.64 -14.08
CA ALA A 442 3.62 18.15 -12.84
C ALA A 442 5.01 18.77 -13.06
N ARG A 443 5.79 18.29 -14.03
CA ARG A 443 7.09 18.87 -14.40
C ARG A 443 6.98 20.31 -14.89
N PHE A 444 5.91 20.63 -15.64
CA PHE A 444 5.69 22.00 -16.15
C PHE A 444 5.12 22.94 -15.10
N THR A 445 4.47 22.40 -14.08
CA THR A 445 3.90 23.19 -12.96
C THR A 445 4.82 23.28 -11.75
N GLU A 446 5.90 22.50 -11.72
CA GLU A 446 6.89 22.50 -10.66
C GLU A 446 7.82 23.74 -10.80
N PRO A 447 8.03 24.53 -9.71
CA PRO A 447 8.91 25.70 -9.76
C PRO A 447 10.29 25.34 -10.33
N THR A 448 10.86 26.28 -11.10
CA THR A 448 12.16 26.12 -11.77
C THR A 448 13.36 26.38 -10.86
N GLU A 449 13.21 26.36 -9.54
CA GLU A 449 14.34 26.57 -8.66
C GLU A 449 15.39 25.45 -8.77
N PRO A 450 16.68 25.82 -8.76
CA PRO A 450 17.76 24.88 -9.01
C PRO A 450 17.81 23.83 -7.91
N VAL A 451 17.94 22.57 -8.33
CA VAL A 451 18.42 21.47 -7.46
C VAL A 451 19.78 21.95 -6.94
N ALA A 452 19.88 22.24 -5.64
CA ALA A 452 21.16 22.62 -5.02
C ALA A 452 22.14 21.45 -5.20
N THR A 453 23.14 21.67 -6.06
CA THR A 453 24.29 20.81 -6.27
C THR A 453 25.16 20.74 -5.02
#